data_272509ba15c879511ae91abebb054cc7
#
_entry.id   272509ba15c879511ae91abebb054cc7
#
_cell.length_a   1.000
_cell.length_b   1.000
_cell.length_c   1.000
_cell.angle_alpha   90.00
_cell.angle_beta   90.00
_cell.angle_gamma   90.00
#
_symmetry.space_group_name_H-M   'P 1'
#
loop_
_entity.id
_entity.type
_entity.pdbx_description
1 polymer ?
#
loop_
_entity_poly.entity_id
_entity_poly.type
_entity_poly.pdbx_seq_one_letter_code
_entity_poly.pdbx_strand_id
1 'polypeptide(L)'
;MFTETLTRRVLGSSLVDLLTGPHGVDRYTELVSPTWTQNDPRAQVVAVRRATPRSVTLLLEPNDAFGGFRAGQYVNLSVDIDGRRRTRCYSPASAEGQRLIELTVGLHDGGLVSTHLYRNARPGMVVGLDDVGGDFVLPAIRPKRILLVSGGSGITPVMSMLRTLQAERYAGRVTFIHYARTPEEACYRDELAAMPRVQVLHGYTRTPAHHAGDLQGHFGADHLQAAVPDPDAVYVCGPPALVAAVREQRPDAISESFVPPQFTAADPSGGRVTFLGSTISVVDDGRSLLEQAEAAGLKPASGCRMGICHSCTCRKTGGTVRNLITGAISTAEGEDIQICVSAAVGDVEINL
;
A
#
# COMPACT_ATOMS: atom_id res chain seq x y z
N MET A 1 -4.60 -13.81 -28.36
CA MET A 1 -5.98 -13.90 -27.79
C MET A 1 -6.63 -15.29 -27.93
N PHE A 2 -6.77 -15.93 -29.10
CA PHE A 2 -7.34 -17.28 -29.23
C PHE A 2 -6.45 -18.39 -28.66
N THR A 3 -5.17 -18.31 -28.84
CA THR A 3 -4.18 -19.28 -28.32
C THR A 3 -4.06 -19.26 -26.80
N GLU A 4 -4.08 -18.10 -26.16
CA GLU A 4 -3.97 -17.94 -24.70
C GLU A 4 -5.17 -18.53 -23.95
N THR A 5 -6.39 -18.28 -24.48
CA THR A 5 -7.62 -18.84 -23.88
C THR A 5 -7.69 -20.37 -24.01
N LEU A 6 -7.17 -20.93 -25.10
CA LEU A 6 -7.11 -22.37 -25.30
C LEU A 6 -6.09 -23.01 -24.35
N THR A 7 -4.91 -22.42 -24.23
CA THR A 7 -3.85 -22.88 -23.33
C THR A 7 -4.33 -22.88 -21.88
N ARG A 8 -5.02 -21.82 -21.45
CA ARG A 8 -5.59 -21.73 -20.10
C ARG A 8 -6.66 -22.78 -19.82
N ARG A 9 -7.53 -23.07 -20.79
CA ARG A 9 -8.53 -24.16 -20.68
C ARG A 9 -7.92 -25.55 -20.62
N VAL A 10 -6.83 -25.78 -21.35
CA VAL A 10 -6.14 -27.09 -21.34
C VAL A 10 -5.37 -27.25 -20.04
N LEU A 11 -4.63 -26.23 -19.60
CA LEU A 11 -3.84 -26.27 -18.36
C LEU A 11 -4.71 -26.31 -17.09
N GLY A 12 -5.93 -25.73 -17.10
CA GLY A 12 -6.93 -25.80 -16.02
C GLY A 12 -7.87 -26.98 -16.11
N SER A 13 -7.56 -28.01 -16.89
CA SER A 13 -8.41 -29.19 -16.99
C SER A 13 -8.12 -30.20 -15.88
N SER A 14 -9.14 -30.96 -15.45
CA SER A 14 -9.00 -32.02 -14.43
C SER A 14 -7.98 -33.09 -14.81
N LEU A 15 -7.72 -33.26 -16.11
CA LEU A 15 -6.70 -34.18 -16.61
C LEU A 15 -5.27 -33.67 -16.30
N VAL A 16 -5.05 -32.38 -16.44
CA VAL A 16 -3.75 -31.75 -16.12
C VAL A 16 -3.53 -31.74 -14.61
N ASP A 17 -4.57 -31.45 -13.81
CA ASP A 17 -4.51 -31.54 -12.35
C ASP A 17 -4.16 -32.96 -11.88
N LEU A 18 -4.71 -34.01 -12.54
CA LEU A 18 -4.39 -35.38 -12.24
C LEU A 18 -2.92 -35.71 -12.57
N LEU A 19 -2.37 -35.18 -13.66
CA LEU A 19 -0.99 -35.43 -14.12
C LEU A 19 0.05 -34.64 -13.32
N THR A 20 -0.32 -33.45 -12.81
CA THR A 20 0.59 -32.58 -12.04
C THR A 20 0.60 -32.86 -10.54
N GLY A 21 -0.32 -33.71 -10.07
CA GLY A 21 -0.40 -34.18 -8.69
C GLY A 21 -0.61 -33.04 -7.68
N PRO A 22 -0.19 -33.20 -6.42
CA PRO A 22 -0.48 -32.23 -5.35
C PRO A 22 0.21 -30.88 -5.53
N HIS A 23 1.09 -30.71 -6.51
CA HIS A 23 1.83 -29.48 -6.75
C HIS A 23 1.16 -28.55 -7.74
N GLY A 24 0.14 -29.01 -8.47
CA GLY A 24 -0.55 -28.21 -9.49
C GLY A 24 0.31 -27.89 -10.72
N VAL A 25 -0.32 -27.39 -11.77
CA VAL A 25 0.34 -27.05 -13.04
C VAL A 25 1.34 -25.89 -12.89
N ASP A 26 1.08 -24.94 -12.00
CA ASP A 26 1.89 -23.72 -11.82
C ASP A 26 3.34 -24.07 -11.46
N ARG A 27 3.58 -25.16 -10.71
CA ARG A 27 4.91 -25.65 -10.37
C ARG A 27 5.78 -25.97 -11.60
N TYR A 28 5.16 -26.38 -12.69
CA TYR A 28 5.87 -26.76 -13.92
C TYR A 28 5.95 -25.61 -14.91
N THR A 29 4.90 -24.79 -15.01
CA THR A 29 4.88 -23.64 -15.91
C THR A 29 5.82 -22.53 -15.44
N GLU A 30 5.97 -22.32 -14.13
CA GLU A 30 6.93 -21.34 -13.57
C GLU A 30 8.40 -21.67 -13.86
N LEU A 31 8.73 -22.96 -14.13
CA LEU A 31 10.08 -23.35 -14.56
C LEU A 31 10.41 -22.88 -15.97
N VAL A 32 9.40 -22.70 -16.81
CA VAL A 32 9.54 -22.18 -18.17
C VAL A 32 9.50 -20.65 -18.17
N SER A 33 8.56 -20.08 -17.47
CA SER A 33 8.43 -18.63 -17.23
C SER A 33 7.89 -18.37 -15.85
N PRO A 34 8.61 -17.62 -14.99
CA PRO A 34 8.18 -17.38 -13.62
C PRO A 34 6.83 -16.63 -13.48
N THR A 35 6.33 -16.04 -14.57
CA THR A 35 5.01 -15.38 -14.61
C THR A 35 3.90 -16.26 -15.18
N TRP A 36 4.21 -17.48 -15.61
CA TRP A 36 3.21 -18.44 -16.11
C TRP A 36 2.58 -19.21 -14.96
N THR A 37 1.75 -18.52 -14.20
CA THR A 37 0.94 -19.09 -13.12
C THR A 37 -0.53 -18.81 -13.39
N GLN A 38 -1.41 -19.72 -13.00
CA GLN A 38 -2.87 -19.59 -13.21
C GLN A 38 -3.54 -18.85 -12.06
N ASN A 39 -3.10 -19.12 -10.85
CA ASN A 39 -3.76 -18.66 -9.63
C ASN A 39 -2.86 -17.75 -8.76
N ASP A 40 -1.57 -17.65 -9.08
CA ASP A 40 -0.61 -16.82 -8.34
C ASP A 40 -0.36 -15.51 -9.11
N PRO A 41 -0.91 -14.38 -8.67
CA PRO A 41 -0.70 -13.10 -9.34
C PRO A 41 0.78 -12.69 -9.27
N ARG A 42 1.42 -12.54 -10.41
CA ARG A 42 2.82 -12.12 -10.54
C ARG A 42 2.95 -11.04 -11.61
N ALA A 43 4.02 -10.28 -11.52
CA ALA A 43 4.37 -9.33 -12.58
C ALA A 43 5.87 -9.37 -12.88
N GLN A 44 6.20 -9.11 -14.14
CA GLN A 44 7.56 -8.86 -14.57
C GLN A 44 7.85 -7.36 -14.56
N VAL A 45 8.98 -6.95 -14.03
CA VAL A 45 9.49 -5.60 -14.17
C VAL A 45 9.94 -5.42 -15.61
N VAL A 46 9.26 -4.55 -16.36
CA VAL A 46 9.62 -4.27 -17.77
C VAL A 46 10.49 -3.04 -17.92
N ALA A 47 10.40 -2.08 -17.00
CA ALA A 47 11.26 -0.91 -16.97
C ALA A 47 11.50 -0.43 -15.53
N VAL A 48 12.65 0.22 -15.33
CA VAL A 48 13.03 0.84 -14.05
C VAL A 48 13.60 2.23 -14.33
N ARG A 49 13.15 3.24 -13.58
CA ARG A 49 13.71 4.59 -13.64
C ARG A 49 13.91 5.17 -12.24
N ARG A 50 14.91 6.01 -12.06
CA ARG A 50 15.07 6.83 -10.86
C ARG A 50 14.12 8.04 -10.99
N ALA A 51 13.06 8.07 -10.20
CA ALA A 51 12.09 9.16 -10.24
C ALA A 51 12.63 10.41 -9.52
N THR A 52 13.32 10.19 -8.40
CA THR A 52 14.01 11.21 -7.59
C THR A 52 15.27 10.61 -6.98
N PRO A 53 16.15 11.41 -6.33
CA PRO A 53 17.30 10.86 -5.61
C PRO A 53 16.95 9.82 -4.53
N ARG A 54 15.69 9.81 -4.08
CA ARG A 54 15.20 8.90 -3.03
C ARG A 54 14.01 8.04 -3.45
N SER A 55 13.78 7.86 -4.74
CA SER A 55 12.70 6.99 -5.21
C SER A 55 13.05 6.27 -6.52
N VAL A 56 12.48 5.09 -6.68
CA VAL A 56 12.56 4.28 -7.89
C VAL A 56 11.16 3.99 -8.40
N THR A 57 10.96 4.12 -9.69
CA THR A 57 9.72 3.75 -10.37
C THR A 57 9.94 2.45 -11.13
N LEU A 58 9.07 1.50 -10.90
CA LEU A 58 8.98 0.22 -11.57
C LEU A 58 7.77 0.23 -12.50
N LEU A 59 7.95 -0.17 -13.74
CA LEU A 59 6.86 -0.48 -14.64
C LEU A 59 6.72 -2.00 -14.68
N LEU A 60 5.55 -2.49 -14.29
CA LEU A 60 5.26 -3.90 -14.11
C LEU A 60 4.27 -4.38 -15.17
N GLU A 61 4.53 -5.54 -15.75
CA GLU A 61 3.60 -6.26 -16.61
C GLU A 61 3.03 -7.44 -15.82
N PRO A 62 1.78 -7.34 -15.32
CA PRO A 62 1.13 -8.42 -14.60
C PRO A 62 0.78 -9.59 -15.51
N ASN A 63 0.73 -10.79 -14.93
CA ASN A 63 0.13 -11.95 -15.57
C ASN A 63 -1.42 -11.89 -15.48
N ASP A 64 -2.07 -12.84 -16.16
CA ASP A 64 -3.53 -12.89 -16.23
C ASP A 64 -4.22 -13.27 -14.90
N ALA A 65 -3.47 -13.76 -13.92
CA ALA A 65 -4.02 -14.04 -12.59
C ALA A 65 -4.29 -12.76 -11.80
N PHE A 66 -3.67 -11.63 -12.18
CA PHE A 66 -3.90 -10.35 -11.52
C PHE A 66 -5.23 -9.74 -11.95
N GLY A 67 -6.16 -9.57 -11.01
CA GLY A 67 -7.52 -9.06 -11.26
C GLY A 67 -7.65 -7.55 -11.49
N GLY A 68 -6.53 -6.80 -11.44
CA GLY A 68 -6.56 -5.34 -11.53
C GLY A 68 -6.76 -4.64 -10.17
N PHE A 69 -6.88 -3.31 -10.21
CA PHE A 69 -7.10 -2.47 -9.02
C PHE A 69 -7.98 -1.27 -9.39
N ARG A 70 -8.60 -0.65 -8.38
CA ARG A 70 -9.27 0.65 -8.51
C ARG A 70 -8.30 1.77 -8.14
N ALA A 71 -8.42 2.92 -8.83
CA ALA A 71 -7.56 4.07 -8.57
C ALA A 71 -7.58 4.49 -7.11
N GLY A 72 -6.40 4.52 -6.49
CA GLY A 72 -6.20 4.81 -5.07
C GLY A 72 -5.96 3.58 -4.20
N GLN A 73 -6.33 2.38 -4.63
CA GLN A 73 -6.04 1.14 -3.90
C GLN A 73 -4.54 0.84 -3.87
N TYR A 74 -4.12 0.03 -2.90
CA TYR A 74 -2.78 -0.56 -2.84
C TYR A 74 -2.79 -2.01 -3.36
N VAL A 75 -1.63 -2.47 -3.76
CA VAL A 75 -1.32 -3.88 -4.05
C VAL A 75 -0.27 -4.38 -3.06
N ASN A 76 -0.36 -5.64 -2.66
CA ASN A 76 0.67 -6.31 -1.87
C ASN A 76 1.77 -6.80 -2.82
N LEU A 77 2.90 -6.10 -2.84
CA LEU A 77 4.07 -6.50 -3.62
C LEU A 77 4.98 -7.39 -2.80
N SER A 78 5.28 -8.58 -3.32
CA SER A 78 6.16 -9.56 -2.71
C SER A 78 7.45 -9.69 -3.50
N VAL A 79 8.59 -9.69 -2.80
CA VAL A 79 9.94 -9.92 -3.36
C VAL A 79 10.71 -10.88 -2.47
N ASP A 80 11.58 -11.67 -3.08
CA ASP A 80 12.50 -12.54 -2.35
C ASP A 80 13.79 -11.80 -2.02
N ILE A 81 14.09 -11.72 -0.73
CA ILE A 81 15.31 -11.09 -0.20
C ILE A 81 15.99 -12.10 0.72
N ASP A 82 17.21 -12.48 0.39
CA ASP A 82 18.03 -13.46 1.13
C ASP A 82 17.26 -14.79 1.40
N GLY A 83 16.59 -15.29 0.36
CA GLY A 83 15.82 -16.54 0.40
C GLY A 83 14.52 -16.46 1.20
N ARG A 84 14.06 -15.28 1.55
CA ARG A 84 12.80 -15.06 2.27
C ARG A 84 11.89 -14.12 1.50
N ARG A 85 10.63 -14.54 1.29
CA ARG A 85 9.59 -13.69 0.71
C ARG A 85 9.25 -12.55 1.67
N ARG A 86 9.25 -11.31 1.13
CA ARG A 86 8.95 -10.08 1.88
C ARG A 86 7.87 -9.31 1.14
N THR A 87 6.78 -9.01 1.82
CA THR A 87 5.62 -8.32 1.25
C THR A 87 5.48 -6.92 1.82
N ARG A 88 5.16 -5.95 0.96
CA ARG A 88 4.80 -4.57 1.34
C ARG A 88 3.69 -4.05 0.44
N CYS A 89 2.85 -3.20 1.04
CA CYS A 89 1.80 -2.51 0.31
C CYS A 89 2.38 -1.32 -0.46
N TYR A 90 2.02 -1.19 -1.72
CA TYR A 90 2.33 -0.04 -2.57
C TYR A 90 1.10 0.33 -3.39
N SER A 91 0.77 1.62 -3.44
CA SER A 91 -0.31 2.10 -4.29
C SER A 91 0.21 2.34 -5.70
N PRO A 92 -0.40 1.71 -6.73
CA PRO A 92 -0.10 2.02 -8.11
C PRO A 92 -0.32 3.51 -8.42
N ALA A 93 0.53 4.04 -9.29
CA ALA A 93 0.34 5.38 -9.86
C ALA A 93 -0.32 5.34 -11.24
N SER A 94 -0.47 4.18 -11.86
CA SER A 94 -1.18 3.98 -13.12
C SER A 94 -2.66 4.31 -12.99
N ALA A 95 -3.30 4.69 -14.11
CA ALA A 95 -4.76 4.75 -14.16
C ALA A 95 -5.37 3.35 -14.00
N GLU A 96 -6.59 3.32 -13.45
CA GLU A 96 -7.39 2.11 -13.36
C GLU A 96 -7.60 1.49 -14.77
N GLY A 97 -7.53 0.16 -14.84
CA GLY A 97 -7.75 -0.59 -16.09
C GLY A 97 -6.58 -0.60 -17.07
N GLN A 98 -5.44 0.03 -16.75
CA GLN A 98 -4.26 -0.08 -17.59
C GLN A 98 -3.57 -1.43 -17.42
N ARG A 99 -3.03 -1.98 -18.52
CA ARG A 99 -2.33 -3.27 -18.51
C ARG A 99 -1.03 -3.20 -17.72
N LEU A 100 -0.27 -2.12 -17.88
CA LEU A 100 1.00 -1.93 -17.16
C LEU A 100 0.75 -1.15 -15.86
N ILE A 101 1.35 -1.62 -14.80
CA ILE A 101 1.25 -1.02 -13.46
C ILE A 101 2.54 -0.26 -13.17
N GLU A 102 2.42 1.01 -12.83
CA GLU A 102 3.53 1.82 -12.37
C GLU A 102 3.53 1.91 -10.84
N LEU A 103 4.61 1.47 -10.20
CA LEU A 103 4.84 1.63 -8.78
C LEU A 103 6.04 2.54 -8.54
N THR A 104 5.85 3.64 -7.83
CA THR A 104 6.95 4.49 -7.36
C THR A 104 7.20 4.25 -5.88
N VAL A 105 8.37 3.71 -5.59
CA VAL A 105 8.80 3.30 -4.25
C VAL A 105 9.78 4.31 -3.70
N GLY A 106 9.39 4.99 -2.62
CA GLY A 106 10.27 5.87 -1.86
C GLY A 106 11.26 5.07 -1.01
N LEU A 107 12.52 5.50 -0.99
CA LEU A 107 13.55 4.92 -0.13
C LEU A 107 13.29 5.32 1.32
N HIS A 108 13.02 4.33 2.17
CA HIS A 108 12.90 4.49 3.61
C HIS A 108 14.20 4.08 4.30
N ASP A 109 14.69 4.91 5.20
CA ASP A 109 15.88 4.60 5.98
C ASP A 109 15.58 3.40 6.89
N GLY A 110 16.41 2.36 6.81
CA GLY A 110 16.16 1.06 7.48
C GLY A 110 15.09 0.17 6.83
N GLY A 111 14.42 0.61 5.78
CA GLY A 111 13.41 -0.17 5.08
C GLY A 111 14.02 -1.27 4.20
N LEU A 112 13.77 -2.55 4.53
CA LEU A 112 14.36 -3.69 3.83
C LEU A 112 13.91 -3.76 2.36
N VAL A 113 12.59 -3.78 2.10
CA VAL A 113 12.02 -3.94 0.75
C VAL A 113 12.27 -2.71 -0.12
N SER A 114 12.03 -1.50 0.40
CA SER A 114 12.27 -0.26 -0.34
C SER A 114 13.73 -0.09 -0.74
N THR A 115 14.66 -0.44 0.17
CA THR A 115 16.11 -0.42 -0.13
C THR A 115 16.49 -1.46 -1.15
N HIS A 116 15.93 -2.68 -1.05
CA HIS A 116 16.17 -3.74 -2.03
C HIS A 116 15.71 -3.34 -3.43
N LEU A 117 14.47 -2.87 -3.57
CA LEU A 117 13.92 -2.40 -4.85
C LEU A 117 14.71 -1.21 -5.40
N TYR A 118 15.03 -0.23 -4.54
CA TYR A 118 15.84 0.91 -4.95
C TYR A 118 17.19 0.51 -5.51
N ARG A 119 17.89 -0.49 -4.93
CA ARG A 119 19.24 -0.91 -5.33
C ARG A 119 19.25 -1.94 -6.45
N ASN A 120 18.32 -2.89 -6.42
CA ASN A 120 18.43 -4.13 -7.18
C ASN A 120 17.34 -4.31 -8.27
N ALA A 121 16.31 -3.47 -8.28
CA ALA A 121 15.27 -3.59 -9.30
C ALA A 121 15.86 -3.42 -10.71
N ARG A 122 15.51 -4.32 -11.61
CA ARG A 122 15.95 -4.35 -13.01
C ARG A 122 14.89 -4.99 -13.90
N PRO A 123 14.88 -4.67 -15.20
CA PRO A 123 14.04 -5.39 -16.16
C PRO A 123 14.29 -6.90 -16.09
N GLY A 124 13.21 -7.68 -16.21
CA GLY A 124 13.22 -9.13 -16.07
C GLY A 124 13.04 -9.65 -14.65
N MET A 125 13.16 -8.81 -13.62
CA MET A 125 12.84 -9.21 -12.22
C MET A 125 11.36 -9.55 -12.13
N VAL A 126 11.03 -10.65 -11.43
CA VAL A 126 9.64 -11.06 -11.16
C VAL A 126 9.30 -10.76 -9.71
N VAL A 127 8.09 -10.23 -9.51
CA VAL A 127 7.53 -9.90 -8.20
C VAL A 127 6.14 -10.53 -8.05
N GLY A 128 5.73 -10.87 -6.84
CA GLY A 128 4.33 -11.21 -6.56
C GLY A 128 3.48 -9.96 -6.49
N LEU A 129 2.23 -10.05 -6.96
CA LEU A 129 1.20 -9.03 -6.82
C LEU A 129 0.01 -9.66 -6.10
N ASP A 130 0.18 -9.89 -4.81
CA ASP A 130 -0.85 -10.49 -3.98
C ASP A 130 -2.03 -9.50 -3.80
N ASP A 131 -2.91 -9.76 -2.88
CA ASP A 131 -4.13 -9.01 -2.58
C ASP A 131 -4.11 -7.51 -2.90
N VAL A 132 -5.23 -7.04 -3.47
CA VAL A 132 -5.53 -5.64 -3.70
C VAL A 132 -6.51 -5.16 -2.64
N GLY A 133 -6.28 -4.01 -2.04
CA GLY A 133 -7.13 -3.50 -0.98
C GLY A 133 -7.11 -1.98 -0.85
N GLY A 134 -7.89 -1.49 0.12
CA GLY A 134 -8.01 -0.07 0.45
C GLY A 134 -9.32 0.56 -0.01
N ASP A 135 -9.84 1.44 0.84
CA ASP A 135 -11.09 2.18 0.61
C ASP A 135 -10.84 3.63 0.14
N PHE A 136 -9.57 3.98 -0.05
CA PHE A 136 -9.15 5.29 -0.57
C PHE A 136 -9.34 5.32 -2.09
N VAL A 137 -10.58 5.42 -2.54
CA VAL A 137 -10.96 5.30 -3.96
C VAL A 137 -11.93 6.39 -4.39
N LEU A 138 -11.91 6.71 -5.68
CA LEU A 138 -12.92 7.59 -6.28
C LEU A 138 -14.30 6.92 -6.28
N PRO A 139 -15.40 7.65 -5.95
CA PRO A 139 -16.74 7.11 -6.04
C PRO A 139 -17.15 6.89 -7.51
N ALA A 140 -18.08 5.98 -7.77
CA ALA A 140 -18.57 5.69 -9.12
C ALA A 140 -19.15 6.94 -9.81
N ILE A 141 -19.88 7.77 -9.06
CA ILE A 141 -20.35 9.08 -9.53
C ILE A 141 -19.28 10.10 -9.14
N ARG A 142 -18.56 10.61 -10.14
CA ARG A 142 -17.45 11.58 -9.92
C ARG A 142 -18.00 12.93 -9.43
N PRO A 143 -17.50 13.48 -8.30
CA PRO A 143 -17.84 14.84 -7.85
C PRO A 143 -17.44 15.88 -8.91
N LYS A 144 -18.10 17.03 -8.97
CA LYS A 144 -17.81 18.05 -10.00
C LYS A 144 -16.51 18.82 -9.76
N ARG A 145 -16.13 19.01 -8.50
CA ARG A 145 -14.92 19.74 -8.08
C ARG A 145 -14.14 18.86 -7.11
N ILE A 146 -12.96 18.39 -7.52
CA ILE A 146 -12.13 17.48 -6.76
C ILE A 146 -10.83 18.18 -6.38
N LEU A 147 -10.50 18.17 -5.10
CA LEU A 147 -9.20 18.55 -4.58
C LEU A 147 -8.41 17.28 -4.24
N LEU A 148 -7.28 17.11 -4.90
CA LEU A 148 -6.33 16.03 -4.67
C LEU A 148 -5.11 16.61 -3.94
N VAL A 149 -4.82 16.12 -2.74
CA VAL A 149 -3.69 16.57 -1.91
C VAL A 149 -2.75 15.42 -1.65
N SER A 150 -1.46 15.62 -1.87
CA SER A 150 -0.46 14.58 -1.65
C SER A 150 0.81 15.12 -0.97
N GLY A 151 1.51 14.24 -0.25
CA GLY A 151 2.80 14.56 0.37
C GLY A 151 3.80 13.42 0.23
N GLY A 152 4.98 13.71 -0.35
CA GLY A 152 6.03 12.71 -0.55
C GLY A 152 5.55 11.49 -1.32
N SER A 153 5.78 10.27 -0.79
CA SER A 153 5.33 9.02 -1.43
C SER A 153 3.81 8.86 -1.52
N GLY A 154 3.02 9.63 -0.74
CA GLY A 154 1.56 9.64 -0.83
C GLY A 154 1.02 10.17 -2.16
N ILE A 155 1.90 10.61 -3.07
CA ILE A 155 1.50 11.01 -4.42
C ILE A 155 0.96 9.83 -5.25
N THR A 156 1.40 8.59 -5.00
CA THR A 156 1.10 7.45 -5.88
C THR A 156 -0.40 7.15 -6.02
N PRO A 157 -1.19 6.98 -4.94
CA PRO A 157 -2.63 6.73 -5.09
C PRO A 157 -3.37 7.94 -5.68
N VAL A 158 -2.94 9.15 -5.33
CA VAL A 158 -3.57 10.39 -5.80
C VAL A 158 -3.26 10.61 -7.29
N MET A 159 -2.06 10.23 -7.74
CA MET A 159 -1.68 10.25 -9.16
C MET A 159 -2.48 9.23 -9.97
N SER A 160 -2.73 8.04 -9.41
CA SER A 160 -3.61 7.04 -10.00
C SER A 160 -5.02 7.59 -10.22
N MET A 161 -5.59 8.27 -9.21
CA MET A 161 -6.88 8.94 -9.33
C MET A 161 -6.87 9.99 -10.44
N LEU A 162 -5.85 10.85 -10.47
CA LEU A 162 -5.73 11.89 -11.48
C LEU A 162 -5.62 11.31 -12.90
N ARG A 163 -4.76 10.32 -13.11
CA ARG A 163 -4.59 9.65 -14.40
C ARG A 163 -5.87 8.93 -14.84
N THR A 164 -6.63 8.36 -13.89
CA THR A 164 -7.93 7.75 -14.18
C THR A 164 -8.94 8.78 -14.64
N LEU A 165 -9.06 9.92 -13.96
CA LEU A 165 -9.92 11.04 -14.37
C LEU A 165 -9.53 11.56 -15.76
N GLN A 166 -8.24 11.64 -16.08
CA GLN A 166 -7.77 12.02 -17.42
C GLN A 166 -8.15 10.99 -18.48
N ALA A 167 -7.98 9.69 -18.20
CA ALA A 167 -8.37 8.60 -19.12
C ALA A 167 -9.87 8.58 -19.40
N GLU A 168 -10.68 8.88 -18.38
CA GLU A 168 -12.15 9.02 -18.48
C GLU A 168 -12.58 10.31 -19.20
N ARG A 169 -11.66 11.21 -19.55
CA ARG A 169 -11.96 12.55 -20.06
C ARG A 169 -12.92 13.32 -19.14
N TYR A 170 -12.68 13.19 -17.83
CA TYR A 170 -13.52 13.80 -16.81
C TYR A 170 -13.75 15.30 -17.08
N ALA A 171 -15.03 15.69 -17.08
CA ALA A 171 -15.42 17.04 -17.46
C ALA A 171 -15.43 18.06 -16.30
N GLY A 172 -15.26 17.59 -15.04
CA GLY A 172 -15.26 18.45 -13.87
C GLY A 172 -13.92 19.17 -13.68
N ARG A 173 -13.79 19.86 -12.56
CA ARG A 173 -12.58 20.61 -12.20
C ARG A 173 -11.74 19.81 -11.23
N VAL A 174 -10.44 19.70 -11.50
CA VAL A 174 -9.46 19.08 -10.60
C VAL A 174 -8.39 20.10 -10.22
N THR A 175 -8.13 20.21 -8.91
CA THR A 175 -6.92 20.86 -8.39
C THR A 175 -6.07 19.80 -7.72
N PHE A 176 -4.78 19.81 -8.00
CA PHE A 176 -3.79 18.89 -7.43
C PHE A 176 -2.77 19.69 -6.64
N ILE A 177 -2.64 19.43 -5.34
CA ILE A 177 -1.59 19.98 -4.49
C ILE A 177 -0.60 18.88 -4.13
N HIS A 178 0.68 19.09 -4.43
CA HIS A 178 1.74 18.15 -4.04
C HIS A 178 2.77 18.81 -3.14
N TYR A 179 2.98 18.23 -1.95
CA TYR A 179 4.01 18.64 -1.01
C TYR A 179 5.24 17.73 -1.10
N ALA A 180 6.40 18.36 -1.27
CA ALA A 180 7.71 17.73 -1.20
C ALA A 180 8.62 18.53 -0.28
N ARG A 181 9.77 17.97 0.10
CA ARG A 181 10.76 18.74 0.86
C ARG A 181 11.43 19.79 -0.01
N THR A 182 11.81 19.37 -1.20
CA THR A 182 12.46 20.20 -2.23
C THR A 182 11.88 19.86 -3.61
N PRO A 183 12.08 20.71 -4.63
CA PRO A 183 11.63 20.43 -6.00
C PRO A 183 12.21 19.12 -6.59
N GLU A 184 13.45 18.77 -6.23
CA GLU A 184 14.14 17.56 -6.71
C GLU A 184 13.54 16.27 -6.10
N GLU A 185 12.88 16.38 -4.95
CA GLU A 185 12.19 15.27 -4.31
C GLU A 185 10.71 15.14 -4.76
N ALA A 186 10.21 16.07 -5.57
CA ALA A 186 8.84 16.04 -6.08
C ALA A 186 8.73 15.05 -7.25
N CYS A 187 8.09 13.89 -7.00
CA CYS A 187 7.78 12.92 -8.05
C CYS A 187 6.77 13.50 -9.05
N TYR A 188 6.84 13.04 -10.31
CA TYR A 188 5.87 13.37 -11.38
C TYR A 188 5.73 14.86 -11.73
N ARG A 189 6.67 15.70 -11.32
CA ARG A 189 6.60 17.16 -11.49
C ARG A 189 6.37 17.56 -12.95
N ASP A 190 7.16 17.03 -13.87
CA ASP A 190 7.08 17.37 -15.29
C ASP A 190 5.77 16.86 -15.91
N GLU A 191 5.33 15.67 -15.51
CA GLU A 191 4.05 15.11 -15.96
C GLU A 191 2.87 15.97 -15.47
N LEU A 192 2.87 16.34 -14.19
CA LEU A 192 1.84 17.20 -13.61
C LEU A 192 1.79 18.55 -14.30
N ALA A 193 2.94 19.16 -14.60
CA ALA A 193 3.04 20.45 -15.31
C ALA A 193 2.49 20.37 -16.75
N ALA A 194 2.56 19.19 -17.37
CA ALA A 194 2.05 18.97 -18.74
C ALA A 194 0.56 18.56 -18.78
N MET A 195 -0.09 18.30 -17.63
CA MET A 195 -1.47 17.83 -17.61
C MET A 195 -2.48 18.91 -17.98
N PRO A 196 -3.31 18.69 -19.02
CA PRO A 196 -4.32 19.68 -19.40
C PRO A 196 -5.47 19.70 -18.39
N ARG A 197 -6.07 20.88 -18.19
CA ARG A 197 -7.28 21.08 -17.39
C ARG A 197 -7.16 20.72 -15.90
N VAL A 198 -5.93 20.65 -15.38
CA VAL A 198 -5.64 20.44 -13.97
C VAL A 198 -4.90 21.68 -13.46
N GLN A 199 -5.40 22.27 -12.38
CA GLN A 199 -4.63 23.24 -11.64
C GLN A 199 -3.65 22.49 -10.73
N VAL A 200 -2.35 22.65 -10.97
CA VAL A 200 -1.31 22.02 -10.15
C VAL A 200 -0.62 23.06 -9.30
N LEU A 201 -0.53 22.80 -8.01
CA LEU A 201 0.18 23.62 -7.03
C LEU A 201 1.23 22.74 -6.33
N HIS A 202 2.46 23.23 -6.25
CA HIS A 202 3.52 22.58 -5.50
C HIS A 202 3.79 23.31 -4.19
N GLY A 203 3.90 22.58 -3.08
CA GLY A 203 4.31 23.09 -1.79
C GLY A 203 5.67 22.53 -1.38
N TYR A 204 6.63 23.41 -1.03
CA TYR A 204 7.96 22.98 -0.59
C TYR A 204 8.16 23.34 0.88
N THR A 205 8.52 22.32 1.68
CA THR A 205 8.60 22.47 3.14
C THR A 205 10.00 22.80 3.66
N ARG A 206 11.05 22.64 2.82
CA ARG A 206 12.45 22.88 3.21
C ARG A 206 13.20 23.87 2.32
N THR A 207 12.56 24.34 1.27
CA THR A 207 13.13 25.36 0.38
C THR A 207 12.11 26.48 0.15
N PRO A 208 12.55 27.71 -0.12
CA PRO A 208 11.66 28.76 -0.58
C PRO A 208 10.91 28.35 -1.85
N ALA A 209 9.76 28.97 -2.12
CA ALA A 209 9.05 28.79 -3.37
C ALA A 209 9.96 29.16 -4.56
N HIS A 210 10.00 28.29 -5.59
CA HIS A 210 10.90 28.47 -6.73
C HIS A 210 10.23 29.17 -7.93
N HIS A 211 8.90 29.02 -8.02
CA HIS A 211 8.12 29.59 -9.11
C HIS A 211 6.94 30.39 -8.59
N ALA A 212 6.50 31.38 -9.36
CA ALA A 212 5.25 32.09 -9.08
C ALA A 212 4.09 31.07 -9.10
N GLY A 213 3.38 30.96 -7.98
CA GLY A 213 2.31 29.97 -7.80
C GLY A 213 2.67 28.76 -6.94
N ASP A 214 3.95 28.57 -6.59
CA ASP A 214 4.33 27.57 -5.59
C ASP A 214 3.85 27.99 -4.18
N LEU A 215 3.38 27.02 -3.42
CA LEU A 215 2.97 27.21 -2.04
C LEU A 215 4.18 27.13 -1.10
N GLN A 216 4.19 27.96 -0.07
CA GLN A 216 5.29 28.04 0.88
C GLN A 216 4.96 27.29 2.18
N GLY A 217 5.80 26.35 2.58
CA GLY A 217 5.66 25.68 3.88
C GLY A 217 4.65 24.54 3.91
N HIS A 218 3.94 24.39 5.02
CA HIS A 218 2.98 23.32 5.26
C HIS A 218 1.56 23.74 4.89
N PHE A 219 0.69 22.74 4.66
CA PHE A 219 -0.72 22.99 4.33
C PHE A 219 -1.42 23.84 5.41
N GLY A 220 -2.19 24.83 4.96
CA GLY A 220 -3.01 25.70 5.79
C GLY A 220 -4.23 26.22 5.03
N ALA A 221 -5.00 27.10 5.67
CA ALA A 221 -6.21 27.69 5.10
C ALA A 221 -5.93 28.53 3.85
N ASP A 222 -4.80 29.21 3.80
CA ASP A 222 -4.33 30.01 2.66
C ASP A 222 -4.05 29.11 1.44
N HIS A 223 -3.48 27.92 1.65
CA HIS A 223 -3.25 26.96 0.58
C HIS A 223 -4.57 26.36 0.05
N LEU A 224 -5.54 26.13 0.94
CA LEU A 224 -6.88 25.70 0.53
C LEU A 224 -7.58 26.79 -0.31
N GLN A 225 -7.43 28.06 0.06
CA GLN A 225 -7.98 29.19 -0.70
C GLN A 225 -7.33 29.39 -2.07
N ALA A 226 -6.03 29.10 -2.19
CA ALA A 226 -5.31 29.15 -3.46
C ALA A 226 -5.74 28.00 -4.42
N ALA A 227 -6.30 26.93 -3.88
CA ALA A 227 -6.84 25.80 -4.62
C ALA A 227 -8.23 26.09 -5.20
N VAL A 228 -9.00 25.06 -5.52
CA VAL A 228 -10.38 25.22 -5.98
C VAL A 228 -11.28 25.68 -4.81
N PRO A 229 -12.02 26.79 -4.98
CA PRO A 229 -12.97 27.20 -3.96
C PRO A 229 -14.05 26.15 -3.74
N ASP A 230 -14.27 25.77 -2.49
CA ASP A 230 -15.32 24.84 -2.03
C ASP A 230 -15.38 23.54 -2.87
N PRO A 231 -14.37 22.65 -2.76
CA PRO A 231 -14.37 21.38 -3.47
C PRO A 231 -15.50 20.46 -2.95
N ASP A 232 -16.13 19.72 -3.88
CA ASP A 232 -17.19 18.75 -3.52
C ASP A 232 -16.61 17.48 -2.89
N ALA A 233 -15.34 17.19 -3.15
CA ALA A 233 -14.59 16.10 -2.50
C ALA A 233 -13.12 16.45 -2.36
N VAL A 234 -12.54 16.05 -1.24
CA VAL A 234 -11.11 16.20 -0.93
C VAL A 234 -10.51 14.84 -0.64
N TYR A 235 -9.42 14.52 -1.33
CA TYR A 235 -8.63 13.32 -1.12
C TYR A 235 -7.23 13.72 -0.67
N VAL A 236 -6.75 13.15 0.42
CA VAL A 236 -5.40 13.43 0.91
C VAL A 236 -4.64 12.14 1.23
N CYS A 237 -3.43 12.02 0.68
CA CYS A 237 -2.50 10.96 1.05
C CYS A 237 -1.11 11.51 1.32
N GLY A 238 -0.52 11.16 2.47
CA GLY A 238 0.80 11.64 2.85
C GLY A 238 1.13 11.42 4.32
N PRO A 239 2.13 12.17 4.83
CA PRO A 239 2.51 12.12 6.24
C PRO A 239 1.33 12.47 7.17
N PRO A 240 1.27 11.89 8.38
CA PRO A 240 0.18 12.14 9.33
C PRO A 240 -0.09 13.62 9.61
N ALA A 241 0.95 14.45 9.67
CA ALA A 241 0.80 15.89 9.89
C ALA A 241 0.08 16.58 8.72
N LEU A 242 0.32 16.18 7.47
CA LEU A 242 -0.41 16.69 6.32
C LEU A 242 -1.88 16.27 6.35
N VAL A 243 -2.13 14.98 6.62
CA VAL A 243 -3.50 14.45 6.73
C VAL A 243 -4.27 15.17 7.83
N ALA A 244 -3.66 15.39 8.99
CA ALA A 244 -4.27 16.11 10.10
C ALA A 244 -4.60 17.56 9.72
N ALA A 245 -3.67 18.30 9.10
CA ALA A 245 -3.86 19.69 8.69
C ALA A 245 -4.97 19.83 7.64
N VAL A 246 -5.06 18.88 6.68
CA VAL A 246 -6.15 18.91 5.69
C VAL A 246 -7.49 18.61 6.37
N ARG A 247 -7.56 17.63 7.27
CA ARG A 247 -8.81 17.29 7.98
C ARG A 247 -9.26 18.34 8.98
N GLU A 248 -8.37 19.15 9.51
CA GLU A 248 -8.71 20.30 10.32
C GLU A 248 -9.51 21.34 9.52
N GLN A 249 -9.15 21.56 8.25
CA GLN A 249 -9.86 22.48 7.35
C GLN A 249 -11.06 21.82 6.66
N ARG A 250 -10.99 20.50 6.42
CA ARG A 250 -12.00 19.69 5.73
C ARG A 250 -12.17 18.35 6.46
N PRO A 251 -13.02 18.32 7.51
CA PRO A 251 -13.27 17.10 8.30
C PRO A 251 -13.83 15.94 7.48
N ASP A 252 -14.45 16.24 6.34
CA ASP A 252 -15.01 15.30 5.36
C ASP A 252 -13.96 14.73 4.39
N ALA A 253 -12.69 15.18 4.47
CA ALA A 253 -11.64 14.68 3.57
C ALA A 253 -11.41 13.17 3.73
N ILE A 254 -11.43 12.47 2.59
CA ILE A 254 -11.07 11.06 2.50
C ILE A 254 -9.55 10.98 2.54
N SER A 255 -9.00 10.18 3.44
CA SER A 255 -7.56 10.20 3.72
C SER A 255 -6.95 8.81 3.79
N GLU A 256 -5.68 8.70 3.35
CA GLU A 256 -4.82 7.55 3.54
C GLU A 256 -3.44 7.98 4.07
N SER A 257 -2.80 7.12 4.85
CA SER A 257 -1.44 7.34 5.34
C SER A 257 -0.64 6.04 5.23
N PHE A 258 0.62 6.14 4.77
CA PHE A 258 1.53 5.00 4.66
C PHE A 258 2.38 4.79 5.93
N VAL A 259 2.19 5.64 6.92
CA VAL A 259 2.86 5.49 8.22
C VAL A 259 1.99 4.62 9.11
N PRO A 260 2.55 3.53 9.69
CA PRO A 260 1.81 2.73 10.67
C PRO A 260 1.25 3.62 11.78
N PRO A 261 -0.01 3.44 12.19
CA PRO A 261 -0.54 4.16 13.33
C PRO A 261 0.33 3.84 14.57
N GLN A 262 0.68 4.87 15.31
CA GLN A 262 1.25 4.69 16.64
C GLN A 262 0.09 4.49 17.61
N PHE A 263 -0.09 3.25 18.06
CA PHE A 263 -1.04 2.99 19.11
C PHE A 263 -0.41 3.39 20.45
N THR A 264 -1.12 4.22 21.20
CA THR A 264 -0.82 4.37 22.62
C THR A 264 -1.07 3.01 23.26
N ALA A 265 -0.09 2.48 24.00
CA ALA A 265 -0.31 1.25 24.74
C ALA A 265 -1.61 1.41 25.58
N ALA A 266 -2.52 0.47 25.41
CA ALA A 266 -3.69 0.42 26.27
C ALA A 266 -3.24 0.16 27.71
N ASP A 267 -4.06 0.52 28.70
CA ASP A 267 -3.78 0.08 30.06
C ASP A 267 -3.61 -1.44 30.05
N PRO A 268 -2.48 -1.98 30.57
CA PRO A 268 -2.27 -3.41 30.58
C PRO A 268 -3.45 -4.12 31.24
N SER A 269 -3.97 -5.16 30.61
CA SER A 269 -5.09 -5.92 31.16
C SER A 269 -4.70 -6.83 32.33
N GLY A 270 -3.40 -6.89 32.66
CA GLY A 270 -2.85 -7.73 33.71
C GLY A 270 -2.73 -9.22 33.37
N GLY A 271 -2.98 -9.56 32.07
CA GLY A 271 -2.88 -10.93 31.56
C GLY A 271 -1.46 -11.33 31.11
N ARG A 272 -1.37 -12.54 30.60
CA ARG A 272 -0.16 -13.10 30.01
C ARG A 272 -0.37 -13.39 28.53
N VAL A 273 0.61 -13.05 27.73
CA VAL A 273 0.65 -13.43 26.31
C VAL A 273 1.61 -14.61 26.15
N THR A 274 1.09 -15.74 25.69
CA THR A 274 1.85 -16.98 25.47
C THR A 274 2.01 -17.24 23.98
N PHE A 275 3.25 -17.35 23.53
CA PHE A 275 3.61 -17.70 22.16
C PHE A 275 3.94 -19.20 22.11
N LEU A 276 2.98 -20.01 21.69
CA LEU A 276 3.00 -21.47 21.84
C LEU A 276 4.16 -22.14 21.09
N GLY A 277 4.44 -21.70 19.85
CA GLY A 277 5.51 -22.29 19.04
C GLY A 277 6.92 -22.08 19.58
N SER A 278 7.11 -21.00 20.36
CA SER A 278 8.39 -20.67 21.00
C SER A 278 8.44 -20.99 22.50
N THR A 279 7.32 -21.36 23.10
CA THR A 279 7.14 -21.55 24.55
C THR A 279 7.48 -20.31 25.41
N ILE A 280 7.48 -19.12 24.79
CA ILE A 280 7.73 -17.85 25.49
C ILE A 280 6.40 -17.28 25.99
N SER A 281 6.40 -16.82 27.24
CA SER A 281 5.26 -16.14 27.86
C SER A 281 5.71 -14.84 28.51
N VAL A 282 5.02 -13.74 28.15
CA VAL A 282 5.30 -12.40 28.69
C VAL A 282 4.07 -11.86 29.42
N VAL A 283 4.29 -10.90 30.31
CA VAL A 283 3.19 -10.13 30.91
C VAL A 283 2.73 -9.12 29.88
N ASP A 284 1.42 -8.99 29.67
CA ASP A 284 0.84 -8.01 28.77
C ASP A 284 1.22 -6.58 29.20
N ASP A 285 1.80 -5.83 28.27
CA ASP A 285 2.19 -4.44 28.47
C ASP A 285 1.31 -3.43 27.70
N GLY A 286 0.18 -3.92 27.15
CA GLY A 286 -0.82 -3.10 26.42
C GLY A 286 -0.42 -2.72 25.00
N ARG A 287 0.77 -3.08 24.53
CA ARG A 287 1.19 -2.89 23.13
C ARG A 287 0.57 -3.95 22.22
N SER A 288 0.76 -3.78 20.91
CA SER A 288 0.37 -4.83 19.96
C SER A 288 1.09 -6.15 20.26
N LEU A 289 0.43 -7.28 19.98
CA LEU A 289 1.01 -8.62 20.16
C LEU A 289 2.29 -8.80 19.33
N LEU A 290 2.40 -8.13 18.17
CA LEU A 290 3.63 -8.10 17.37
C LEU A 290 4.79 -7.44 18.13
N GLU A 291 4.54 -6.26 18.71
CA GLU A 291 5.57 -5.53 19.46
C GLU A 291 6.01 -6.27 20.73
N GLN A 292 5.07 -6.92 21.41
CA GLN A 292 5.37 -7.77 22.58
C GLN A 292 6.21 -9.00 22.18
N ALA A 293 5.89 -9.65 21.05
CA ALA A 293 6.67 -10.77 20.53
C ALA A 293 8.10 -10.32 20.15
N GLU A 294 8.24 -9.18 19.49
CA GLU A 294 9.55 -8.61 19.12
C GLU A 294 10.37 -8.21 20.36
N ALA A 295 9.74 -7.63 21.36
CA ALA A 295 10.38 -7.29 22.64
C ALA A 295 10.85 -8.55 23.40
N ALA A 296 10.14 -9.66 23.24
CA ALA A 296 10.54 -10.97 23.78
C ALA A 296 11.64 -11.67 22.97
N GLY A 297 12.17 -11.02 21.91
CA GLY A 297 13.24 -11.55 21.06
C GLY A 297 12.76 -12.44 19.91
N LEU A 298 11.45 -12.62 19.74
CA LEU A 298 10.89 -13.34 18.62
C LEU A 298 10.99 -12.51 17.33
N LYS A 299 10.93 -13.17 16.18
CA LYS A 299 10.99 -12.51 14.86
C LYS A 299 9.82 -12.97 13.99
N PRO A 300 8.57 -12.63 14.37
CA PRO A 300 7.41 -13.01 13.59
C PRO A 300 7.43 -12.40 12.19
N ALA A 301 6.77 -13.07 11.26
CA ALA A 301 6.53 -12.49 9.96
C ALA A 301 5.74 -11.19 10.13
N SER A 302 6.21 -10.11 9.54
CA SER A 302 5.54 -8.81 9.62
C SER A 302 5.73 -8.01 8.34
N GLY A 303 4.77 -7.15 8.03
CA GLY A 303 4.77 -6.33 6.82
C GLY A 303 4.50 -4.86 7.10
N CYS A 304 3.31 -4.39 6.76
CA CYS A 304 2.91 -2.98 6.84
C CYS A 304 2.75 -2.44 8.27
N ARG A 305 2.50 -3.29 9.25
CA ARG A 305 2.16 -2.93 10.66
C ARG A 305 0.90 -2.07 10.80
N MET A 306 0.01 -2.12 9.79
CA MET A 306 -1.23 -1.35 9.71
C MET A 306 -2.48 -2.24 9.63
N GLY A 307 -2.32 -3.57 9.74
CA GLY A 307 -3.43 -4.50 9.64
C GLY A 307 -3.95 -4.74 8.21
N ILE A 308 -3.21 -4.35 7.17
CA ILE A 308 -3.71 -4.40 5.79
C ILE A 308 -3.00 -5.41 4.89
N CYS A 309 -1.76 -5.84 5.21
CA CYS A 309 -0.99 -6.76 4.34
C CYS A 309 -1.09 -8.22 4.73
N HIS A 310 -1.78 -8.54 5.81
CA HIS A 310 -1.95 -9.88 6.37
C HIS A 310 -0.66 -10.68 6.66
N SER A 311 0.54 -10.10 6.44
CA SER A 311 1.82 -10.79 6.65
C SER A 311 2.08 -11.20 8.11
N CYS A 312 1.38 -10.56 9.06
CA CYS A 312 1.48 -10.85 10.49
C CYS A 312 0.29 -11.68 11.01
N THR A 313 -0.46 -12.32 10.13
CA THR A 313 -1.59 -13.16 10.54
C THR A 313 -1.07 -14.39 11.29
N CYS A 314 -1.58 -14.58 12.51
CA CYS A 314 -1.28 -15.72 13.37
C CYS A 314 -2.58 -16.27 13.96
N ARG A 315 -2.57 -17.58 14.28
CA ARG A 315 -3.68 -18.26 14.91
C ARG A 315 -3.75 -17.92 16.39
N LYS A 316 -4.80 -17.26 16.85
CA LYS A 316 -5.14 -17.15 18.26
C LYS A 316 -5.83 -18.44 18.67
N THR A 317 -5.27 -19.18 19.62
CA THR A 317 -5.78 -20.45 20.10
C THR A 317 -6.70 -20.28 21.30
N GLY A 318 -6.50 -19.23 22.09
CA GLY A 318 -7.33 -18.94 23.27
C GLY A 318 -7.19 -17.49 23.71
N GLY A 319 -8.11 -17.07 24.57
CA GLY A 319 -8.12 -15.74 25.17
C GLY A 319 -8.84 -14.66 24.33
N THR A 320 -8.77 -13.44 24.82
CA THR A 320 -9.49 -12.27 24.25
C THR A 320 -8.50 -11.25 23.71
N VAL A 321 -8.79 -10.72 22.53
CA VAL A 321 -8.00 -9.65 21.91
C VAL A 321 -8.86 -8.46 21.55
N ARG A 322 -8.28 -7.27 21.56
CA ARG A 322 -8.85 -6.04 21.05
C ARG A 322 -8.13 -5.63 19.78
N ASN A 323 -8.88 -5.33 18.73
CA ASN A 323 -8.33 -4.68 17.53
C ASN A 323 -8.05 -3.21 17.84
N LEU A 324 -6.81 -2.78 17.69
CA LEU A 324 -6.34 -1.43 18.05
C LEU A 324 -6.82 -0.33 17.09
N ILE A 325 -7.28 -0.70 15.88
CA ILE A 325 -7.82 0.25 14.90
C ILE A 325 -9.31 0.48 15.13
N THR A 326 -10.07 -0.62 15.26
CA THR A 326 -11.53 -0.56 15.32
C THR A 326 -12.09 -0.53 16.75
N GLY A 327 -11.27 -0.90 17.73
CA GLY A 327 -11.69 -1.11 19.10
C GLY A 327 -12.50 -2.41 19.33
N ALA A 328 -12.77 -3.17 18.27
CA ALA A 328 -13.54 -4.41 18.36
C ALA A 328 -12.83 -5.46 19.23
N ILE A 329 -13.60 -6.16 20.06
CA ILE A 329 -13.12 -7.23 20.93
C ILE A 329 -13.54 -8.56 20.33
N SER A 330 -12.62 -9.53 20.28
CA SER A 330 -12.89 -10.91 19.88
C SER A 330 -12.50 -11.89 20.98
N THR A 331 -13.45 -12.75 21.33
CA THR A 331 -13.28 -13.87 22.27
C THR A 331 -13.27 -15.22 21.55
N ALA A 332 -13.41 -15.23 20.21
CA ALA A 332 -13.46 -16.47 19.44
C ALA A 332 -12.15 -17.25 19.57
N GLU A 333 -12.25 -18.54 19.86
CA GLU A 333 -11.09 -19.43 19.89
C GLU A 333 -10.74 -19.92 18.49
N GLY A 334 -9.47 -20.18 18.25
CA GLY A 334 -9.01 -20.72 16.98
C GLY A 334 -9.27 -19.80 15.79
N GLU A 335 -9.17 -18.49 15.93
CA GLU A 335 -9.30 -17.51 14.84
C GLU A 335 -7.95 -16.99 14.37
N ASP A 336 -7.88 -16.56 13.12
CA ASP A 336 -6.71 -15.90 12.55
C ASP A 336 -6.80 -14.40 12.79
N ILE A 337 -5.79 -13.85 13.48
CA ILE A 337 -5.71 -12.44 13.85
C ILE A 337 -4.45 -11.79 13.30
N GLN A 338 -4.51 -10.49 13.05
CA GLN A 338 -3.35 -9.69 12.66
C GLN A 338 -2.67 -9.12 13.91
N ILE A 339 -1.61 -9.77 14.35
CA ILE A 339 -0.92 -9.45 15.62
C ILE A 339 -0.34 -8.03 15.66
N CYS A 340 -0.14 -7.36 14.52
CA CYS A 340 0.37 -5.98 14.49
C CYS A 340 -0.68 -4.93 14.91
N VAL A 341 -1.95 -5.27 14.88
CA VAL A 341 -3.07 -4.39 15.26
C VAL A 341 -3.99 -5.02 16.30
N SER A 342 -3.53 -6.06 16.97
CA SER A 342 -4.26 -6.72 18.05
C SER A 342 -3.48 -6.59 19.36
N ALA A 343 -4.17 -6.25 20.45
CA ALA A 343 -3.66 -6.24 21.82
C ALA A 343 -4.40 -7.25 22.69
N ALA A 344 -3.75 -7.75 23.71
CA ALA A 344 -4.37 -8.69 24.66
C ALA A 344 -5.43 -7.99 25.54
N VAL A 345 -6.44 -8.76 25.95
CA VAL A 345 -7.42 -8.41 26.98
C VAL A 345 -7.51 -9.59 27.95
N GLY A 346 -6.65 -9.60 28.96
CA GLY A 346 -6.41 -10.77 29.80
C GLY A 346 -5.41 -11.76 29.20
N ASP A 347 -5.52 -13.01 29.58
CA ASP A 347 -4.63 -14.07 29.06
C ASP A 347 -4.93 -14.39 27.59
N VAL A 348 -3.87 -14.50 26.76
CA VAL A 348 -3.97 -14.80 25.32
C VAL A 348 -2.91 -15.80 24.90
N GLU A 349 -3.32 -16.74 24.07
CA GLU A 349 -2.44 -17.76 23.46
C GLU A 349 -2.38 -17.59 21.94
N ILE A 350 -1.18 -17.47 21.40
CA ILE A 350 -0.90 -17.25 19.97
C ILE A 350 0.02 -18.37 19.48
N ASN A 351 -0.36 -18.99 18.39
CA ASN A 351 0.52 -19.94 17.70
C ASN A 351 1.55 -19.17 16.85
N LEU A 352 2.70 -18.89 17.47
CA LEU A 352 3.82 -18.14 16.91
C LEU A 352 5.15 -18.79 17.25
#